data_b8d2385f4c5e347a620767bed9f45b09
#
_entry.id   b8d2385f4c5e347a620767bed9f45b09
#
_cell.length_a   1.000
_cell.length_b   1.000
_cell.length_c   1.000
_cell.angle_alpha   90.00
_cell.angle_beta   90.00
_cell.angle_gamma   90.00
#
_symmetry.space_group_name_H-M   'P 1'
#
loop_
_entity.id
_entity.type
_entity.pdbx_description
1 polymer ?
#
loop_
_entity_poly.entity_id
_entity_poly.type
_entity_poly.pdbx_seq_one_letter_code
_entity_poly.pdbx_strand_id
1 'polypeptide(L)' 'MVRRYSEKTTQVKYHDNGKLSEVGFYKDGKREGECISYYENGEKELVGYFIQGKPTGIWMYWDKEGYYDWIDMDQV' A
#
# COMPACT_ATOMS: atom_id res chain seq x y z
N MET A 1 -20.30 23.46 17.91
CA MET A 1 -20.38 22.76 16.66
C MET A 1 -19.27 21.78 16.44
N VAL A 2 -19.63 20.62 15.98
CA VAL A 2 -18.64 19.57 15.81
C VAL A 2 -18.08 19.58 14.42
N ARG A 3 -16.75 19.64 14.31
CA ARG A 3 -16.07 19.52 13.06
C ARG A 3 -15.94 18.08 12.71
N ARG A 4 -16.22 17.77 11.49
CA ARG A 4 -16.19 16.41 11.05
C ARG A 4 -15.04 16.24 10.05
N TYR A 5 -14.19 15.28 10.28
CA TYR A 5 -13.09 14.97 9.38
C TYR A 5 -13.21 13.57 8.88
N SER A 6 -12.89 13.38 7.62
CA SER A 6 -12.68 12.06 7.07
C SER A 6 -11.22 11.72 7.29
N GLU A 7 -10.94 11.06 8.38
CA GLU A 7 -9.57 10.74 8.73
C GLU A 7 -9.15 9.43 8.12
N LYS A 8 -7.88 9.36 7.76
CA LYS A 8 -7.31 8.11 7.29
C LYS A 8 -7.14 7.16 8.46
N THR A 9 -7.45 5.91 8.22
CA THR A 9 -7.21 4.83 9.16
C THR A 9 -6.04 4.01 8.65
N THR A 10 -5.05 3.80 9.48
CA THR A 10 -3.91 2.99 9.12
C THR A 10 -4.24 1.52 9.34
N GLN A 11 -3.95 0.69 8.34
CA GLN A 11 -4.08 -0.74 8.48
C GLN A 11 -2.72 -1.38 8.34
N VAL A 12 -2.37 -2.22 9.30
CA VAL A 12 -1.07 -2.88 9.35
C VAL A 12 -1.30 -4.37 9.48
N LYS A 13 -0.61 -5.15 8.67
CA LYS A 13 -0.66 -6.60 8.72
C LYS A 13 0.73 -7.14 8.94
N TYR A 14 0.81 -8.33 9.52
CA TYR A 14 2.08 -8.97 9.85
C TYR A 14 2.13 -10.37 9.29
N HIS A 15 3.33 -10.79 8.93
CA HIS A 15 3.60 -12.19 8.61
C HIS A 15 3.60 -13.01 9.88
N ASP A 16 3.52 -14.34 9.73
CA ASP A 16 3.54 -15.24 10.88
C ASP A 16 4.81 -15.10 11.69
N ASN A 17 5.91 -14.66 11.08
CA ASN A 17 7.18 -14.48 11.78
C ASN A 17 7.25 -13.17 12.54
N GLY A 18 6.15 -12.40 12.58
CA GLY A 18 6.08 -11.15 13.31
C GLY A 18 6.56 -9.94 12.54
N LYS A 19 7.10 -10.13 11.35
CA LYS A 19 7.55 -9.00 10.54
C LYS A 19 6.39 -8.41 9.76
N LEU A 20 6.50 -7.13 9.47
CA LEU A 20 5.49 -6.37 8.77
C LEU A 20 5.24 -6.96 7.39
N SER A 21 3.97 -7.17 7.04
CA SER A 21 3.63 -7.67 5.72
C SER A 21 2.99 -6.62 4.84
N GLU A 22 2.22 -5.72 5.42
CA GLU A 22 1.53 -4.71 4.62
C GLU A 22 1.19 -3.50 5.46
N VAL A 23 1.34 -2.31 4.88
CA VAL A 23 0.84 -1.06 5.46
C VAL A 23 -0.03 -0.40 4.41
N GLY A 24 -1.19 0.04 4.81
CA GLY A 24 -2.09 0.75 3.92
C GLY A 24 -2.95 1.72 4.70
N PHE A 25 -3.71 2.50 3.98
CA PHE A 25 -4.57 3.50 4.59
C PHE A 25 -5.95 3.44 3.97
N TYR A 26 -6.96 3.74 4.78
CA TYR A 26 -8.35 3.79 4.35
C TYR A 26 -8.94 5.12 4.73
N LYS A 27 -9.86 5.58 3.92
CA LYS A 27 -10.61 6.78 4.19
C LYS A 27 -12.03 6.55 3.68
N ASP A 28 -13.01 6.71 4.55
CA ASP A 28 -14.42 6.50 4.19
C ASP A 28 -14.64 5.11 3.59
N GLY A 29 -13.92 4.11 4.13
CA GLY A 29 -14.09 2.72 3.71
C GLY A 29 -13.35 2.35 2.44
N LYS A 30 -12.59 3.27 1.85
CA LYS A 30 -11.85 3.01 0.62
C LYS A 30 -10.38 3.20 0.85
N ARG A 31 -9.58 2.47 0.08
CA ARG A 31 -8.14 2.65 0.14
C ARG A 31 -7.80 4.06 -0.31
N GLU A 32 -6.88 4.70 0.42
CA GLU A 32 -6.50 6.07 0.13
C GLU A 32 -5.07 6.30 0.55
N GLY A 33 -4.19 6.64 -0.40
CA GLY A 33 -2.82 6.93 -0.10
C GLY A 33 -1.90 5.76 -0.35
N GLU A 34 -0.74 5.81 0.25
CA GLU A 34 0.32 4.86 -0.01
C GLU A 34 0.00 3.46 0.49
N CYS A 35 0.51 2.48 -0.23
CA CYS A 35 0.35 1.09 0.14
C CYS A 35 1.69 0.39 -0.08
N ILE A 36 2.15 -0.33 0.92
CA ILE A 36 3.45 -1.00 0.86
C ILE A 36 3.28 -2.42 1.36
N SER A 37 3.82 -3.37 0.60
CA SER A 37 3.86 -4.78 1.01
C SER A 37 5.29 -5.22 1.15
N TYR A 38 5.51 -6.19 2.02
CA TYR A 38 6.84 -6.72 2.32
C TYR A 38 6.85 -8.22 2.25
N TYR A 39 7.97 -8.77 1.81
CA TYR A 39 8.22 -10.21 1.90
C TYR A 39 8.52 -10.59 3.34
N GLU A 40 8.52 -11.88 3.61
CA GLU A 40 8.78 -12.39 4.95
C GLU A 40 10.17 -12.04 5.46
N ASN A 41 11.11 -11.79 4.56
CA ASN A 41 12.46 -11.39 4.95
C ASN A 41 12.58 -9.91 5.25
N GLY A 42 11.48 -9.15 5.13
CA GLY A 42 11.49 -7.72 5.45
C GLY A 42 11.74 -6.82 4.26
N GLU A 43 12.03 -7.37 3.10
CA GLU A 43 12.28 -6.56 1.91
C GLU A 43 10.96 -6.19 1.25
N LYS A 44 10.95 -5.05 0.58
CA LYS A 44 9.75 -4.58 -0.07
C LYS A 44 9.36 -5.50 -1.22
N GLU A 45 8.06 -5.74 -1.33
CA GLU A 45 7.48 -6.48 -2.42
C GLU A 45 6.75 -5.56 -3.38
N LEU A 46 6.07 -4.55 -2.85
CA LEU A 46 5.18 -3.72 -3.64
C LEU A 46 5.04 -2.35 -3.00
N VAL A 47 5.05 -1.31 -3.82
CA VAL A 47 4.76 0.06 -3.37
C VAL A 47 3.81 0.66 -4.39
N GLY A 48 2.73 1.24 -3.91
CA GLY A 48 1.74 1.84 -4.78
C GLY A 48 0.96 2.94 -4.08
N TYR A 49 -0.03 3.43 -4.78
CA TYR A 49 -0.82 4.55 -4.30
C TYR A 49 -2.26 4.42 -4.76
N PHE A 50 -3.18 4.71 -3.87
CA PHE A 50 -4.62 4.67 -4.17
C PHE A 50 -5.23 6.06 -4.01
N ILE A 51 -6.19 6.34 -4.87
CA ILE A 51 -7.06 7.51 -4.71
C ILE A 51 -8.49 7.00 -4.76
N GLN A 52 -9.21 7.16 -3.66
CA GLN A 52 -10.60 6.76 -3.53
C GLN A 52 -10.85 5.34 -3.99
N GLY A 53 -9.98 4.45 -3.57
CA GLY A 53 -10.11 3.03 -3.85
C GLY A 53 -9.52 2.57 -5.17
N LYS A 54 -9.02 3.49 -5.98
CA LYS A 54 -8.46 3.13 -7.29
C LYS A 54 -6.94 3.23 -7.28
N PRO A 55 -6.25 2.22 -7.79
CA PRO A 55 -4.80 2.33 -7.94
C PRO A 55 -4.47 3.40 -8.95
N THR A 56 -3.46 4.21 -8.66
CA THR A 56 -3.08 5.31 -9.51
C THR A 56 -1.56 5.47 -9.50
N GLY A 57 -1.04 6.11 -10.55
CA GLY A 57 0.37 6.43 -10.62
C GLY A 57 1.24 5.23 -10.92
N ILE A 58 2.51 5.37 -10.60
CA ILE A 58 3.49 4.34 -10.85
C ILE A 58 3.54 3.40 -9.65
N TRP A 59 3.32 2.13 -9.89
CA TRP A 59 3.46 1.09 -8.88
C TRP A 59 4.74 0.35 -9.15
N MET A 60 5.50 0.06 -8.09
CA MET A 60 6.74 -0.68 -8.20
C MET A 60 6.60 -2.01 -7.49
N TYR A 61 7.22 -3.03 -8.06
CA TYR A 61 7.22 -4.34 -7.42
C TYR A 61 8.57 -5.00 -7.61
N TRP A 62 8.95 -5.80 -6.62
CA TRP A 62 10.25 -6.47 -6.57
C TRP A 62 10.03 -7.97 -6.46
N ASP A 63 10.89 -8.74 -7.09
CA ASP A 63 10.89 -10.17 -6.85
C ASP A 63 11.80 -10.50 -5.67
N LYS A 64 11.89 -11.77 -5.35
CA LYS A 64 12.64 -12.19 -4.16
C LYS A 64 14.14 -12.04 -4.31
N GLU A 65 14.62 -11.93 -5.54
CA GLU A 65 16.04 -11.68 -5.80
C GLU A 65 16.38 -10.19 -5.76
N GLY A 66 15.37 -9.33 -5.64
CA GLY A 66 15.60 -7.90 -5.56
C GLY A 66 15.49 -7.16 -6.88
N TYR A 67 15.20 -7.86 -7.97
CA TYR A 67 14.94 -7.21 -9.23
C TYR A 67 13.57 -6.55 -9.19
N TYR A 68 13.45 -5.40 -9.83
CA TYR A 68 12.19 -4.68 -9.78
C TYR A 68 11.69 -4.34 -11.18
N ASP A 69 10.40 -4.06 -11.23
CA ASP A 69 9.75 -3.53 -12.41
C ASP A 69 8.68 -2.56 -11.95
N TRP A 70 8.03 -1.89 -12.87
CA TRP A 70 7.00 -0.93 -12.51
C TRP A 70 5.89 -0.95 -13.54
N ILE A 71 4.75 -0.43 -13.15
CA ILE A 71 3.61 -0.31 -14.03
C ILE A 71 2.94 1.02 -13.77
N ASP A 72 2.49 1.67 -14.84
CA ASP A 72 1.76 2.93 -14.73
C ASP A 72 0.28 2.61 -14.73
N MET A 73 -0.34 2.72 -13.56
CA MET A 73 -1.74 2.34 -13.41
C MET A 73 -2.67 3.27 -14.16
N ASP A 74 -2.23 4.47 -14.50
CA ASP A 74 -3.04 5.42 -15.25
C ASP A 74 -3.02 5.12 -16.74
N GLN A 75 -2.17 4.21 -17.17
CA GLN A 75 -2.03 3.86 -18.58
C GLN A 75 -2.62 2.49 -18.93
N VAL A 76 -3.17 1.78 -17.95
CA VAL A 76 -3.75 0.46 -18.20
C VAL A 76 -5.25 0.52 -18.33
#